data_b0cf0d0569c13227b1780c740c3905b1
#
_entry.id   b0cf0d0569c13227b1780c740c3905b1
#
_cell.length_a   1.000
_cell.length_b   1.000
_cell.length_c   1.000
_cell.angle_alpha   90.00
_cell.angle_beta   90.00
_cell.angle_gamma   90.00
#
_symmetry.space_group_name_H-M   'P 1'
#
loop_
_entity.id
_entity.type
_entity.pdbx_description
1 polymer ?
#
loop_
_entity_poly.entity_id
_entity_poly.type
_entity_poly.pdbx_seq_one_letter_code
_entity_poly.pdbx_strand_id
1 'polypeptide(L)' 'MEKTEILKIVGKRIKNLRESKGLSQVDLVGKMQGEIDPTNISRIESGRTNPTVYTLFRIAEALEVNPKELLDVETSH' A
#
# COMPACT_ATOMS: atom_id res chain seq x y z
N MET A 1 7.05 15.10 -11.45
CA MET A 1 6.53 14.83 -10.10
C MET A 1 7.65 14.28 -9.23
N GLU A 2 7.77 14.79 -8.04
CA GLU A 2 8.85 14.37 -7.14
C GLU A 2 8.57 13.01 -6.53
N LYS A 3 9.66 12.31 -6.15
CA LYS A 3 9.60 10.99 -5.54
C LYS A 3 8.67 10.97 -4.32
N THR A 4 8.79 11.97 -3.44
CA THR A 4 7.98 12.05 -2.22
C THR A 4 6.49 12.13 -2.54
N GLU A 5 6.11 12.90 -3.57
CA GLU A 5 4.72 13.00 -3.98
C GLU A 5 4.19 11.68 -4.50
N ILE A 6 4.99 10.98 -5.32
CA ILE A 6 4.60 9.69 -5.87
C ILE A 6 4.35 8.69 -4.75
N LEU A 7 5.27 8.62 -3.78
CA LEU A 7 5.14 7.68 -2.67
C LEU A 7 3.92 7.97 -1.81
N LYS A 8 3.61 9.25 -1.59
CA LYS A 8 2.43 9.64 -0.80
C LYS A 8 1.13 9.29 -1.53
N ILE A 9 1.08 9.52 -2.83
CA ILE A 9 -0.11 9.21 -3.64
C ILE A 9 -0.38 7.71 -3.64
N VAL A 10 0.65 6.90 -3.88
CA VAL A 10 0.51 5.45 -3.89
C VAL A 10 0.19 4.93 -2.50
N GLY A 11 0.86 5.46 -1.48
CA GLY A 11 0.60 5.07 -0.09
C GLY A 11 -0.84 5.35 0.32
N LYS A 12 -1.36 6.51 -0.06
CA LYS A 12 -2.74 6.87 0.23
C LYS A 12 -3.74 5.95 -0.50
N ARG A 13 -3.42 5.58 -1.73
CA ARG A 13 -4.26 4.64 -2.49
C ARG A 13 -4.34 3.29 -1.78
N ILE A 14 -3.19 2.79 -1.31
CA ILE A 14 -3.13 1.53 -0.56
C ILE A 14 -3.98 1.64 0.71
N LYS A 15 -3.82 2.72 1.45
CA LYS A 15 -4.59 2.94 2.67
C LYS A 15 -6.09 2.96 2.39
N ASN A 16 -6.51 3.68 1.35
CA ASN A 16 -7.92 3.77 0.98
C ASN A 16 -8.49 2.41 0.61
N LEU A 17 -7.75 1.61 -0.15
CA LEU A 17 -8.18 0.26 -0.51
C LEU A 17 -8.30 -0.62 0.74
N ARG A 18 -7.31 -0.54 1.64
CA ARG A 18 -7.33 -1.30 2.88
C ARG A 18 -8.55 -0.94 3.73
N GLU A 19 -8.78 0.36 3.90
CA GLU A 19 -9.91 0.83 4.71
C GLU A 19 -11.25 0.47 4.08
N SER A 20 -11.34 0.49 2.75
CA SER A 20 -12.57 0.10 2.05
C SER A 20 -12.90 -1.37 2.27
N LYS A 21 -11.90 -2.19 2.61
CA LYS A 21 -12.09 -3.61 2.92
C LYS A 21 -12.35 -3.83 4.42
N GLY A 22 -12.38 -2.77 5.21
CA GLY A 22 -12.60 -2.87 6.64
C GLY A 22 -11.41 -3.43 7.41
N LEU A 23 -10.21 -3.33 6.85
CA LEU A 23 -9.00 -3.90 7.45
C LEU A 23 -8.17 -2.84 8.16
N SER A 24 -7.67 -3.18 9.36
CA SER A 24 -6.64 -2.39 10.02
C SER A 24 -5.28 -2.72 9.41
N GLN A 25 -4.25 -1.96 9.77
CA GLN A 25 -2.89 -2.28 9.34
C GLN A 25 -2.46 -3.64 9.88
N VAL A 26 -2.83 -3.96 11.11
CA VAL A 26 -2.53 -5.27 11.71
C VAL A 26 -3.26 -6.39 10.97
N ASP A 27 -4.51 -6.16 10.59
CA ASP A 27 -5.27 -7.14 9.82
C ASP A 27 -4.59 -7.43 8.48
N LEU A 28 -4.12 -6.38 7.81
CA LEU A 28 -3.42 -6.55 6.54
C LEU A 28 -2.14 -7.39 6.70
N VAL A 29 -1.36 -7.08 7.73
CA VAL A 29 -0.14 -7.83 8.02
C VAL A 29 -0.46 -9.30 8.28
N GLY A 30 -1.55 -9.58 8.99
CA GLY A 30 -1.99 -10.96 9.22
C GLY A 30 -2.26 -11.70 7.91
N LYS A 31 -2.91 -11.03 6.97
CA LYS A 31 -3.18 -11.61 5.65
C LYS A 31 -1.93 -11.79 4.81
N MET A 32 -0.87 -11.05 5.11
CA MET A 32 0.43 -11.19 4.44
C MET A 32 1.32 -12.24 5.10
N GLN A 33 0.77 -12.98 6.05
CA GLN A 33 1.46 -14.09 6.72
C GLN A 33 2.75 -13.67 7.44
N GLY A 34 2.78 -12.43 7.92
CA GLY A 34 3.91 -11.96 8.72
C GLY A 34 5.16 -11.59 7.94
N GLU A 35 5.09 -11.51 6.63
CA GLU A 35 6.25 -11.11 5.81
C GLU A 35 6.63 -9.65 5.97
N ILE A 36 5.76 -8.85 6.60
CA ILE A 36 5.97 -7.43 6.81
C ILE A 36 5.37 -7.08 8.16
N ASP A 37 5.92 -6.10 8.86
CA ASP A 37 5.35 -5.68 10.14
C ASP A 37 4.42 -4.46 9.96
N PRO A 38 3.53 -4.19 10.95
CA PRO A 38 2.58 -3.07 10.84
C PRO A 38 3.25 -1.71 10.70
N THR A 39 4.43 -1.53 11.31
CA THR A 39 5.19 -0.28 11.21
C THR A 39 5.58 -0.02 9.76
N ASN A 40 5.97 -1.07 9.04
CA ASN A 40 6.36 -0.94 7.65
C ASN A 40 5.16 -0.60 6.76
N ILE A 41 4.00 -1.18 7.03
CA ILE A 41 2.76 -0.82 6.32
C ILE A 41 2.45 0.66 6.57
N SER A 42 2.57 1.12 7.82
CA SER A 42 2.36 2.53 8.16
C SER A 42 3.27 3.45 7.36
N ARG A 43 4.54 3.08 7.22
CA ARG A 43 5.51 3.87 6.44
C ARG A 43 5.18 3.89 4.97
N ILE A 44 4.74 2.78 4.42
CA ILE A 44 4.32 2.71 3.02
C ILE A 44 3.12 3.61 2.79
N GLU A 45 2.11 3.52 3.64
CA GLU A 45 0.88 4.30 3.49
C GLU A 45 1.10 5.80 3.65
N SER A 46 2.09 6.19 4.44
CA SER A 46 2.41 7.60 4.64
C SER A 46 3.43 8.16 3.64
N GLY A 47 3.93 7.30 2.74
CA GLY A 47 4.90 7.73 1.73
C GLY A 47 6.32 7.88 2.26
N ARG A 48 6.62 7.29 3.40
CA ARG A 48 7.95 7.38 4.03
C ARG A 48 8.94 6.35 3.53
N THR A 49 8.47 5.35 2.81
CA THR A 49 9.34 4.32 2.27
C THR A 49 8.88 3.98 0.86
N ASN A 50 9.81 3.50 0.06
CA ASN A 50 9.57 3.10 -1.31
C ASN A 50 9.46 1.57 -1.33
N PRO A 51 8.23 1.02 -1.36
CA PRO A 51 8.08 -0.43 -1.36
C PRO A 51 8.60 -1.03 -2.66
N THR A 52 9.11 -2.24 -2.59
CA THR A 52 9.52 -2.96 -3.79
C THR A 52 8.29 -3.41 -4.56
N VAL A 53 8.47 -3.73 -5.83
CA VAL A 53 7.40 -4.30 -6.66
C VAL A 53 6.88 -5.59 -6.01
N TYR A 54 7.79 -6.41 -5.48
CA TYR A 54 7.38 -7.64 -4.79
C TYR A 54 6.43 -7.33 -3.62
N THR A 55 6.78 -6.33 -2.79
CA THR A 55 5.95 -5.95 -1.65
C THR A 55 4.58 -5.45 -2.13
N LEU A 56 4.53 -4.67 -3.21
CA LEU A 56 3.26 -4.20 -3.75
C LEU A 56 2.38 -5.36 -4.20
N PHE A 57 2.96 -6.36 -4.86
CA PHE A 57 2.21 -7.55 -5.27
C PHE A 57 1.67 -8.30 -4.05
N ARG A 58 2.46 -8.41 -2.99
CA ARG A 58 2.03 -9.08 -1.76
C ARG A 58 0.88 -8.33 -1.09
N ILE A 59 0.95 -7.00 -1.06
CA ILE A 59 -0.13 -6.18 -0.52
C ILE A 59 -1.41 -6.39 -1.34
N ALA A 60 -1.30 -6.38 -2.67
CA ALA A 60 -2.46 -6.57 -3.53
C ALA A 60 -3.11 -7.94 -3.31
N GLU A 61 -2.30 -8.99 -3.18
CA GLU A 61 -2.82 -10.32 -2.87
C GLU A 61 -3.59 -10.32 -1.56
N ALA A 62 -3.02 -9.71 -0.52
CA ALA A 62 -3.66 -9.65 0.79
C ALA A 62 -4.96 -8.86 0.76
N LEU A 63 -5.03 -7.81 -0.05
CA LEU A 63 -6.23 -7.01 -0.24
C LEU A 63 -7.22 -7.64 -1.22
N GLU A 64 -6.82 -8.72 -1.90
CA GLU A 64 -7.62 -9.40 -2.92
C GLU A 64 -8.00 -8.46 -4.06
N VAL A 65 -7.03 -7.65 -4.49
CA VAL A 65 -7.19 -6.75 -5.64
C VAL A 65 -6.10 -7.04 -6.66
N ASN A 66 -6.33 -6.63 -7.90
CA ASN A 66 -5.31 -6.70 -8.93
C ASN A 66 -4.19 -5.71 -8.57
N PRO A 67 -2.90 -6.07 -8.71
CA PRO A 67 -1.81 -5.15 -8.38
C PRO A 67 -1.91 -3.78 -9.07
N LYS A 68 -2.49 -3.70 -10.25
CA LYS A 68 -2.69 -2.41 -10.94
C LYS A 68 -3.56 -1.45 -10.15
N GLU A 69 -4.44 -1.97 -9.28
CA GLU A 69 -5.30 -1.13 -8.46
C GLU A 69 -4.50 -0.27 -7.49
N LEU A 70 -3.34 -0.74 -7.07
CA LEU A 70 -2.48 0.03 -6.16
C LEU A 70 -1.87 1.24 -6.85
N LEU A 71 -1.76 1.21 -8.17
CA LEU A 71 -1.18 2.29 -8.96
C LEU A 71 -2.23 3.06 -9.75
N ASP A 72 -3.50 2.76 -9.55
CA ASP A 72 -4.60 3.46 -10.18
C ASP A 72 -4.86 4.76 -9.41
N VAL A 73 -4.03 5.74 -9.68
CA VAL A 73 -4.01 7.00 -8.97
C VAL A 73 -4.04 8.14 -9.98
N GLU A 74 -4.61 9.28 -9.56
CA GLU A 74 -4.57 10.48 -10.37
C GLU A 74 -3.25 11.21 -10.13
N THR A 75 -2.58 11.53 -11.23
CA THR A 75 -1.35 12.32 -11.17
C THR A 75 -1.61 13.60 -11.94
N SER A 76 -1.42 14.73 -11.27
CA SER A 76 -1.55 16.01 -11.95
C SER A 76 -0.18 16.53 -12.34
N HIS A 77 -0.05 16.99 -13.57
CA HIS A 77 1.18 17.58 -14.09
C HIS A 77 0.88 18.59 -15.18
#